data_d45abee031601846a53e26e53f3d2cd5
#
_entry.id   d45abee031601846a53e26e53f3d2cd5
#
_cell.length_a   1.000
_cell.length_b   1.000
_cell.length_c   1.000
_cell.angle_alpha   90.00
_cell.angle_beta   90.00
_cell.angle_gamma   90.00
#
_symmetry.space_group_name_H-M   'P 1'
#
loop_
_entity.id
_entity.type
_entity.pdbx_description
1 polymer ?
#
loop_
_entity_poly.entity_id
_entity_poly.type
_entity_poly.pdbx_seq_one_letter_code
_entity_poly.pdbx_strand_id
1 'polypeptide(L)'
;MTTNNEPQSGHQFISSRNLYELETKDKIYLDLHFQSPERWSDVQRRAYIKSVLKGSIPTPIVLAHVKSCMDYCERKLGKDSEDYIYYKELHDAGYEYISVDGNNRTKGNRRFIDGEFALSNALHKIPHIEYDNYKNWVPKKGNRKYSTLPQYIRDYFDTCQIIIFVIKDATCEDLHEAFQSINSGITLNPQEWRNAVICHLSSIVRKIGVDYSDFFDKYWSETKQYRRSHEEWIVTSFVHVTRSGNIGKKERDAAYDNGMEEYEKEKRVRDIIKIMQRLCTTHDKDKILKAEATLTDLFMLIDWLLQNNYKINNERKFFQWFVRTYQKAKNAKITIKDDNGKTKQVSVILYQDEKGNNVRDYVGTQRSTDLCHRESRLGVYTVFGQRHDKYGDILPKLDEDVLIQKDSKRDFPVSYRFPLWEKQGGKCAITGIDILFEDIFNGKKYVIDHIIPHAAGVEAGGTTTFENAQLVCYDENKNKSDDIPNVTL
;
A
#
# COMPACT_ATOMS: atom_id res chain seq x y z
N MET A 1 8.57 9.23 51.61
CA MET A 1 8.36 7.86 51.11
C MET A 1 7.51 7.98 49.84
N THR A 2 8.15 8.10 48.73
CA THR A 2 7.49 8.07 47.41
C THR A 2 7.22 6.59 47.15
N THR A 3 5.98 6.18 47.29
CA THR A 3 5.53 4.87 46.84
C THR A 3 5.69 4.81 45.32
N ASN A 4 6.69 4.11 44.86
CA ASN A 4 6.80 3.70 43.47
C ASN A 4 5.60 2.78 43.17
N ASN A 5 4.50 3.36 42.78
CA ASN A 5 3.35 2.63 42.25
C ASN A 5 3.67 2.22 40.79
N GLU A 6 4.61 1.31 40.61
CA GLU A 6 4.69 0.63 39.32
C GLU A 6 3.41 -0.19 39.12
N PRO A 7 2.73 -0.04 37.98
CA PRO A 7 1.54 -0.82 37.70
C PRO A 7 1.87 -2.31 37.73
N GLN A 8 1.15 -3.11 38.49
CA GLN A 8 1.26 -4.58 38.48
C GLN A 8 0.56 -5.14 37.25
N SER A 9 1.05 -6.25 36.69
CA SER A 9 0.32 -6.96 35.64
C SER A 9 -1.04 -7.40 36.17
N GLY A 10 -2.10 -7.18 35.41
CA GLY A 10 -3.46 -7.59 35.77
C GLY A 10 -4.49 -6.48 35.63
N HIS A 11 -5.67 -6.77 36.18
CA HIS A 11 -6.79 -5.84 36.14
C HIS A 11 -6.59 -4.66 37.09
N GLN A 12 -6.82 -3.49 36.59
CA GLN A 12 -6.77 -2.24 37.30
C GLN A 12 -8.01 -1.40 36.95
N PHE A 13 -8.30 -0.41 37.77
CA PHE A 13 -9.37 0.54 37.54
C PHE A 13 -8.77 1.92 37.28
N ILE A 14 -9.24 2.56 36.23
CA ILE A 14 -8.89 3.95 35.92
C ILE A 14 -10.19 4.77 35.80
N SER A 15 -10.21 5.97 36.33
CA SER A 15 -11.37 6.84 36.14
C SER A 15 -11.47 7.29 34.68
N SER A 16 -12.69 7.55 34.22
CA SER A 16 -12.94 8.09 32.87
C SER A 16 -12.11 9.37 32.63
N ARG A 17 -11.96 10.21 33.65
CA ARG A 17 -11.15 11.43 33.58
C ARG A 17 -9.65 11.15 33.45
N ASN A 18 -9.13 10.22 34.23
CA ASN A 18 -7.71 9.88 34.14
C ASN A 18 -7.37 9.20 32.79
N LEU A 19 -8.26 8.37 32.24
CA LEU A 19 -8.07 7.80 30.91
C LEU A 19 -8.02 8.90 29.84
N TYR A 20 -8.89 9.91 29.94
CA TYR A 20 -8.87 11.08 29.08
C TYR A 20 -7.53 11.83 29.18
N GLU A 21 -7.03 12.04 30.39
CA GLU A 21 -5.77 12.73 30.59
C GLU A 21 -4.56 11.96 30.05
N LEU A 22 -4.52 10.65 30.23
CA LEU A 22 -3.47 9.82 29.64
C LEU A 22 -3.44 9.94 28.11
N GLU A 23 -4.60 9.92 27.46
CA GLU A 23 -4.67 10.03 26.00
C GLU A 23 -4.31 11.45 25.51
N THR A 24 -4.83 12.48 26.16
CA THR A 24 -4.59 13.88 25.74
C THR A 24 -3.17 14.38 26.02
N LYS A 25 -2.46 13.73 26.95
CA LYS A 25 -1.05 14.01 27.25
C LYS A 25 -0.09 13.09 26.46
N ASP A 26 -0.59 12.41 25.44
CA ASP A 26 0.15 11.44 24.61
C ASP A 26 0.88 10.36 25.43
N LYS A 27 0.25 9.90 26.54
CA LYS A 27 0.80 8.84 27.38
C LYS A 27 0.44 7.44 26.89
N ILE A 28 -0.56 7.30 26.03
CA ILE A 28 -0.97 6.04 25.43
C ILE A 28 -0.61 6.07 23.95
N TYR A 29 0.30 5.21 23.54
CA TYR A 29 0.57 4.95 22.14
C TYR A 29 -0.55 4.08 21.57
N LEU A 30 -1.35 4.66 20.68
CA LEU A 30 -2.43 3.97 19.97
C LEU A 30 -1.82 3.30 18.74
N ASP A 31 -1.20 2.14 18.94
CA ASP A 31 -0.50 1.45 17.87
C ASP A 31 -1.45 1.02 16.76
N LEU A 32 -1.35 1.73 15.63
CA LEU A 32 -2.09 1.41 14.42
C LEU A 32 -1.62 0.09 13.76
N HIS A 33 -0.53 -0.50 14.24
CA HIS A 33 0.00 -1.74 13.69
C HIS A 33 -0.88 -2.94 14.03
N PHE A 34 -1.39 -3.00 15.25
CA PHE A 34 -2.24 -4.09 15.70
C PHE A 34 -3.72 -3.86 15.43
N GLN A 35 -4.14 -2.60 15.30
CA GLN A 35 -5.56 -2.28 15.24
C GLN A 35 -5.90 -1.47 13.98
N SER A 36 -7.11 -1.67 13.51
CA SER A 36 -7.68 -0.79 12.50
C SER A 36 -7.92 0.61 13.10
N PRO A 37 -7.89 1.65 12.25
CA PRO A 37 -8.37 2.97 12.64
C PRO A 37 -9.75 2.88 13.29
N GLU A 38 -10.12 3.92 14.04
CA GLU A 38 -11.39 3.94 14.75
C GLU A 38 -12.58 3.54 13.88
N ARG A 39 -13.30 2.49 14.30
CA ARG A 39 -14.40 1.89 13.51
C ARG A 39 -15.77 2.22 14.04
N TRP A 40 -15.85 2.76 15.25
CA TRP A 40 -17.13 2.97 15.89
C TRP A 40 -17.92 4.11 15.25
N SER A 41 -19.15 3.80 14.88
CA SER A 41 -20.16 4.80 14.59
C SER A 41 -20.58 5.54 15.87
N ASP A 42 -21.19 6.70 15.71
CA ASP A 42 -21.77 7.43 16.83
C ASP A 42 -22.77 6.62 17.67
N VAL A 43 -23.47 5.69 17.05
CA VAL A 43 -24.38 4.77 17.77
C VAL A 43 -23.59 3.89 18.75
N GLN A 44 -22.48 3.33 18.32
CA GLN A 44 -21.62 2.48 19.14
C GLN A 44 -20.92 3.28 20.24
N ARG A 45 -20.41 4.49 19.93
CA ARG A 45 -19.82 5.40 20.93
C ARG A 45 -20.82 5.76 22.02
N ARG A 46 -22.05 6.13 21.64
CA ARG A 46 -23.14 6.41 22.58
C ARG A 46 -23.49 5.22 23.46
N ALA A 47 -23.53 4.02 22.87
CA ALA A 47 -23.79 2.79 23.62
C ALA A 47 -22.69 2.54 24.66
N TYR A 48 -21.42 2.73 24.30
CA TYR A 48 -20.28 2.61 25.19
C TYR A 48 -20.37 3.59 26.37
N ILE A 49 -20.51 4.91 26.10
CA ILE A 49 -20.63 5.91 27.16
C ILE A 49 -21.81 5.63 28.08
N LYS A 50 -22.92 5.15 27.53
CA LYS A 50 -24.08 4.70 28.34
C LYS A 50 -23.72 3.51 29.23
N SER A 51 -22.89 2.60 28.78
CA SER A 51 -22.42 1.46 29.58
C SER A 51 -21.50 1.94 30.71
N VAL A 52 -20.60 2.90 30.44
CA VAL A 52 -19.74 3.54 31.45
C VAL A 52 -20.59 4.18 32.55
N LEU A 53 -21.57 5.02 32.17
CA LEU A 53 -22.48 5.66 33.12
C LEU A 53 -23.32 4.66 33.92
N LYS A 54 -23.60 3.47 33.41
CA LYS A 54 -24.31 2.43 34.11
C LYS A 54 -23.44 1.56 35.04
N GLY A 55 -22.13 1.74 34.97
CA GLY A 55 -21.17 0.87 35.65
C GLY A 55 -21.11 -0.55 35.07
N SER A 56 -21.62 -0.76 33.83
CA SER A 56 -21.61 -2.05 33.14
C SER A 56 -20.71 -2.04 31.95
N ILE A 57 -19.39 -2.19 32.18
CA ILE A 57 -18.39 -2.23 31.12
C ILE A 57 -18.09 -3.69 30.79
N PRO A 58 -18.38 -4.14 29.58
CA PRO A 58 -18.32 -5.57 29.25
C PRO A 58 -16.89 -6.09 29.05
N THR A 59 -15.93 -5.24 28.64
CA THR A 59 -14.57 -5.68 28.31
C THR A 59 -13.54 -4.65 28.78
N PRO A 60 -12.39 -5.09 29.34
CA PRO A 60 -11.31 -4.19 29.73
C PRO A 60 -10.61 -3.57 28.52
N ILE A 61 -10.02 -2.39 28.68
CA ILE A 61 -9.02 -1.85 27.78
C ILE A 61 -7.70 -2.56 28.10
N VAL A 62 -7.01 -3.11 27.10
CA VAL A 62 -5.76 -3.83 27.31
C VAL A 62 -4.59 -2.94 26.88
N LEU A 63 -3.72 -2.64 27.82
CA LEU A 63 -2.54 -1.78 27.67
C LEU A 63 -1.28 -2.57 27.98
N ALA A 64 -0.17 -2.30 27.30
CA ALA A 64 1.15 -2.79 27.68
C ALA A 64 1.98 -1.63 28.26
N HIS A 65 2.70 -1.88 29.36
CA HIS A 65 3.53 -0.86 30.01
C HIS A 65 4.89 -0.76 29.34
N VAL A 66 5.14 0.35 28.65
CA VAL A 66 6.31 0.54 27.76
C VAL A 66 7.62 0.27 28.47
N LYS A 67 7.84 0.92 29.62
CA LYS A 67 9.11 0.77 30.34
C LYS A 67 9.35 -0.67 30.80
N SER A 68 8.33 -1.36 31.32
CA SER A 68 8.47 -2.75 31.76
C SER A 68 8.81 -3.69 30.60
N CYS A 69 8.17 -3.52 29.45
CA CYS A 69 8.48 -4.30 28.26
C CYS A 69 9.90 -4.00 27.73
N MET A 70 10.30 -2.72 27.74
CA MET A 70 11.67 -2.33 27.38
C MET A 70 12.71 -3.00 28.28
N ASP A 71 12.55 -2.91 29.60
CA ASP A 71 13.47 -3.49 30.57
C ASP A 71 13.51 -5.02 30.46
N TYR A 72 12.39 -5.65 30.14
CA TYR A 72 12.30 -7.08 29.88
C TYR A 72 13.06 -7.49 28.61
N CYS A 73 12.85 -6.78 27.50
CA CYS A 73 13.56 -7.05 26.25
C CYS A 73 15.07 -6.83 26.39
N GLU A 74 15.50 -5.79 27.14
CA GLU A 74 16.91 -5.57 27.45
C GLU A 74 17.54 -6.80 28.13
N ARG A 75 16.84 -7.34 29.15
CA ARG A 75 17.33 -8.50 29.91
C ARG A 75 17.31 -9.81 29.11
N LYS A 76 16.25 -10.02 28.27
CA LYS A 76 16.02 -11.29 27.60
C LYS A 76 16.67 -11.37 26.23
N LEU A 77 16.68 -10.29 25.48
CA LEU A 77 17.09 -10.26 24.07
C LEU A 77 18.32 -9.39 23.81
N GLY A 78 18.67 -8.49 24.75
CA GLY A 78 19.76 -7.54 24.61
C GLY A 78 19.36 -6.21 23.98
N LYS A 79 20.26 -5.21 24.10
CA LYS A 79 20.01 -3.82 23.63
C LYS A 79 19.98 -3.65 22.11
N ASP A 80 20.53 -4.60 21.38
CA ASP A 80 20.57 -4.56 19.91
C ASP A 80 19.34 -5.22 19.28
N SER A 81 18.42 -5.77 20.09
CA SER A 81 17.18 -6.38 19.58
C SER A 81 16.21 -5.34 19.05
N GLU A 82 15.49 -5.68 18.00
CA GLU A 82 14.46 -4.82 17.41
C GLU A 82 13.38 -4.46 18.44
N ASP A 83 12.98 -5.38 19.29
CA ASP A 83 11.99 -5.19 20.35
C ASP A 83 12.46 -4.14 21.37
N TYR A 84 13.73 -4.24 21.84
CA TYR A 84 14.26 -3.25 22.77
C TYR A 84 14.30 -1.86 22.13
N ILE A 85 14.79 -1.77 20.89
CA ILE A 85 14.86 -0.49 20.15
C ILE A 85 13.47 0.12 20.00
N TYR A 86 12.48 -0.68 19.61
CA TYR A 86 11.08 -0.24 19.47
C TYR A 86 10.51 0.33 20.77
N TYR A 87 10.63 -0.41 21.89
CA TYR A 87 10.12 0.08 23.17
C TYR A 87 10.92 1.29 23.69
N LYS A 88 12.20 1.35 23.41
CA LYS A 88 13.05 2.49 23.76
C LYS A 88 12.62 3.75 23.02
N GLU A 89 12.34 3.67 21.73
CA GLU A 89 11.81 4.80 20.95
C GLU A 89 10.50 5.34 21.52
N LEU A 90 9.58 4.46 21.89
CA LEU A 90 8.32 4.85 22.52
C LEU A 90 8.53 5.48 23.90
N HIS A 91 9.40 4.89 24.71
CA HIS A 91 9.75 5.43 26.03
C HIS A 91 10.38 6.83 25.93
N ASP A 92 11.33 7.01 25.01
CA ASP A 92 12.04 8.27 24.79
C ASP A 92 11.09 9.35 24.22
N ALA A 93 10.07 8.94 23.47
CA ALA A 93 8.98 9.80 23.00
C ALA A 93 7.97 10.18 24.12
N GLY A 94 8.11 9.58 25.33
CA GLY A 94 7.31 9.91 26.50
C GLY A 94 6.04 9.09 26.68
N TYR A 95 5.84 8.03 25.90
CA TYR A 95 4.71 7.10 26.07
C TYR A 95 4.91 6.22 27.30
N GLU A 96 3.83 6.02 28.06
CA GLU A 96 3.81 5.13 29.23
C GLU A 96 3.18 3.77 28.89
N TYR A 97 2.24 3.77 27.96
CA TYR A 97 1.47 2.60 27.58
C TYR A 97 1.37 2.46 26.05
N ILE A 98 1.23 1.21 25.59
CA ILE A 98 0.80 0.84 24.25
C ILE A 98 -0.60 0.25 24.35
N SER A 99 -1.53 0.69 23.52
CA SER A 99 -2.86 0.07 23.43
C SER A 99 -2.79 -1.24 22.65
N VAL A 100 -3.04 -2.36 23.32
CA VAL A 100 -3.13 -3.68 22.71
C VAL A 100 -4.55 -3.97 22.24
N ASP A 101 -5.56 -3.60 23.04
CA ASP A 101 -6.98 -3.60 22.63
C ASP A 101 -7.74 -2.49 23.34
N GLY A 102 -8.70 -1.89 22.67
CA GLY A 102 -9.60 -0.90 23.25
C GLY A 102 -9.50 0.50 22.65
N ASN A 103 -8.79 0.72 21.53
CA ASN A 103 -8.67 2.04 20.87
C ASN A 103 -10.01 2.73 20.66
N ASN A 104 -11.04 1.99 20.25
CA ASN A 104 -12.38 2.56 20.07
C ASN A 104 -12.99 3.03 21.39
N ARG A 105 -12.70 2.34 22.51
CA ARG A 105 -13.19 2.70 23.85
C ARG A 105 -12.45 3.92 24.38
N THR A 106 -11.14 3.94 24.25
CA THR A 106 -10.28 5.08 24.65
C THR A 106 -10.67 6.34 23.87
N LYS A 107 -10.71 6.27 22.55
CA LYS A 107 -11.14 7.39 21.70
C LYS A 107 -12.60 7.78 21.94
N GLY A 108 -13.49 6.82 22.16
CA GLY A 108 -14.90 7.09 22.48
C GLY A 108 -15.06 7.89 23.77
N ASN A 109 -14.26 7.58 24.80
CA ASN A 109 -14.21 8.34 26.06
C ASN A 109 -13.73 9.79 25.80
N ARG A 110 -12.61 9.97 25.12
CA ARG A 110 -12.06 11.28 24.77
C ARG A 110 -13.05 12.12 23.98
N ARG A 111 -13.53 11.61 22.85
CA ARG A 111 -14.46 12.35 21.98
C ARG A 111 -15.75 12.79 22.66
N PHE A 112 -16.19 12.02 23.66
CA PHE A 112 -17.35 12.43 24.45
C PHE A 112 -17.01 13.62 25.34
N ILE A 113 -15.88 13.61 26.04
CA ILE A 113 -15.42 14.71 26.89
C ILE A 113 -15.15 15.97 26.04
N ASP A 114 -14.54 15.80 24.87
CA ASP A 114 -14.30 16.88 23.90
C ASP A 114 -15.59 17.42 23.27
N GLY A 115 -16.73 16.75 23.50
CA GLY A 115 -18.04 17.20 23.02
C GLY A 115 -18.29 16.97 21.55
N GLU A 116 -17.59 16.04 20.91
CA GLU A 116 -17.76 15.74 19.48
C GLU A 116 -19.11 15.10 19.17
N PHE A 117 -19.70 14.36 20.10
CA PHE A 117 -21.04 13.78 19.95
C PHE A 117 -21.89 13.94 21.21
N ALA A 118 -23.19 13.79 21.05
CA ALA A 118 -24.17 13.91 22.13
C ALA A 118 -24.80 12.55 22.48
N LEU A 119 -25.15 12.33 23.75
CA LEU A 119 -25.85 11.12 24.20
C LEU A 119 -27.30 11.05 23.66
N SER A 120 -27.83 9.86 23.59
CA SER A 120 -29.24 9.63 23.19
C SER A 120 -30.21 9.94 24.35
N ASN A 121 -31.52 10.00 24.03
CA ASN A 121 -32.61 10.34 24.96
C ASN A 121 -32.78 9.40 26.16
N ALA A 122 -32.07 8.29 26.24
CA ALA A 122 -32.29 7.24 27.24
C ALA A 122 -31.46 7.35 28.54
N LEU A 123 -31.03 8.57 28.90
CA LEU A 123 -30.27 8.84 30.14
C LEU A 123 -31.08 8.54 31.40
N HIS A 124 -32.43 8.65 31.38
CA HIS A 124 -33.35 8.36 32.50
C HIS A 124 -33.29 6.92 33.01
N LYS A 125 -32.61 6.01 32.32
CA LYS A 125 -32.45 4.61 32.70
C LYS A 125 -31.10 4.31 33.37
N ILE A 126 -30.37 5.34 33.83
CA ILE A 126 -29.09 5.18 34.50
C ILE A 126 -29.33 5.13 36.01
N PRO A 127 -29.06 3.98 36.70
CA PRO A 127 -29.47 3.74 38.07
C PRO A 127 -28.95 4.70 39.13
N HIS A 128 -27.80 5.32 38.87
CA HIS A 128 -27.08 6.21 39.82
C HIS A 128 -27.35 7.70 39.61
N ILE A 129 -28.17 8.05 38.65
CA ILE A 129 -28.61 9.42 38.48
C ILE A 129 -29.93 9.56 39.25
N GLU A 130 -29.91 10.25 40.39
CA GLU A 130 -31.09 10.48 41.22
C GLU A 130 -32.23 11.05 40.39
N TYR A 131 -33.33 10.36 40.37
CA TYR A 131 -34.48 10.64 39.52
C TYR A 131 -35.07 12.05 39.77
N ASP A 132 -35.00 12.53 40.98
CA ASP A 132 -35.57 13.84 41.37
C ASP A 132 -34.74 15.00 40.84
N ASN A 133 -33.41 14.87 40.77
CA ASN A 133 -32.53 15.84 40.11
C ASN A 133 -32.62 15.80 38.59
N TYR A 134 -33.02 14.65 38.05
CA TYR A 134 -33.20 14.46 36.60
C TYR A 134 -34.55 14.99 36.09
N LYS A 135 -35.60 14.96 36.90
CA LYS A 135 -36.94 15.45 36.53
C LYS A 135 -36.94 16.92 36.05
N ASN A 136 -36.07 17.74 36.63
CA ASN A 136 -35.95 19.16 36.28
C ASN A 136 -35.06 19.46 35.12
N TRP A 137 -34.35 18.47 34.61
CA TRP A 137 -33.48 18.60 33.47
C TRP A 137 -34.00 17.79 32.28
N VAL A 138 -34.80 18.45 31.43
CA VAL A 138 -35.26 17.90 30.15
C VAL A 138 -34.29 18.37 29.05
N PRO A 139 -33.38 17.53 28.57
CA PRO A 139 -32.42 17.95 27.58
C PRO A 139 -33.13 18.25 26.26
N LYS A 140 -32.98 19.47 25.76
CA LYS A 140 -33.37 19.82 24.39
C LYS A 140 -32.53 19.03 23.40
N LYS A 141 -33.07 18.71 22.22
CA LYS A 141 -32.36 18.03 21.15
C LYS A 141 -31.02 18.77 20.86
N GLY A 142 -29.89 18.11 21.02
CA GLY A 142 -28.55 18.70 20.91
C GLY A 142 -27.84 19.05 22.21
N ASN A 143 -28.55 19.19 23.34
CA ASN A 143 -27.97 19.59 24.65
C ASN A 143 -27.50 18.42 25.51
N ARG A 144 -26.89 17.37 24.91
CA ARG A 144 -26.40 16.19 25.62
C ARG A 144 -24.95 15.88 25.33
N LYS A 145 -24.24 16.89 24.90
CA LYS A 145 -22.79 16.88 24.84
C LYS A 145 -22.26 16.99 26.27
N TYR A 146 -21.07 16.43 26.52
CA TYR A 146 -20.46 16.45 27.84
C TYR A 146 -20.49 17.86 28.48
N SER A 147 -20.09 18.88 27.75
CA SER A 147 -20.05 20.28 28.24
C SER A 147 -21.42 20.86 28.61
N THR A 148 -22.51 20.31 28.07
CA THR A 148 -23.89 20.78 28.35
C THR A 148 -24.63 19.93 29.36
N LEU A 149 -24.01 18.85 29.87
CA LEU A 149 -24.55 18.05 30.95
C LEU A 149 -24.50 18.84 32.26
N PRO A 150 -25.48 18.61 33.19
CA PRO A 150 -25.39 19.11 34.56
C PRO A 150 -24.08 18.72 35.23
N GLN A 151 -23.54 19.58 36.10
CA GLN A 151 -22.23 19.37 36.74
C GLN A 151 -22.16 18.02 37.45
N TYR A 152 -23.18 17.63 38.22
CA TYR A 152 -23.20 16.36 38.95
C TYR A 152 -23.12 15.14 38.04
N ILE A 153 -23.64 15.21 36.79
CA ILE A 153 -23.53 14.12 35.81
C ILE A 153 -22.12 14.08 35.25
N ARG A 154 -21.48 15.23 35.02
CA ARG A 154 -20.08 15.29 34.55
C ARG A 154 -19.17 14.71 35.63
N ASP A 155 -19.31 15.17 36.87
CA ASP A 155 -18.52 14.70 38.02
C ASP A 155 -18.69 13.17 38.21
N TYR A 156 -19.92 12.67 38.08
CA TYR A 156 -20.17 11.24 38.13
C TYR A 156 -19.47 10.52 36.99
N PHE A 157 -19.58 11.00 35.74
CA PHE A 157 -18.93 10.39 34.58
C PHE A 157 -17.41 10.39 34.76
N ASP A 158 -16.84 11.50 35.20
CA ASP A 158 -15.39 11.65 35.40
C ASP A 158 -14.83 10.64 36.40
N THR A 159 -15.62 10.26 37.40
CA THR A 159 -15.26 9.27 38.44
C THR A 159 -15.62 7.84 38.06
N CYS A 160 -16.41 7.62 36.98
CA CYS A 160 -16.75 6.26 36.53
C CYS A 160 -15.50 5.44 36.28
N GLN A 161 -15.46 4.24 36.85
CA GLN A 161 -14.31 3.35 36.73
C GLN A 161 -14.37 2.53 35.45
N ILE A 162 -13.30 2.57 34.68
CA ILE A 162 -13.07 1.78 33.49
C ILE A 162 -12.05 0.71 33.84
N ILE A 163 -12.33 -0.53 33.46
CA ILE A 163 -11.42 -1.64 33.69
C ILE A 163 -10.33 -1.58 32.64
N ILE A 164 -9.07 -1.57 33.07
CA ILE A 164 -7.91 -1.78 32.24
C ILE A 164 -7.20 -3.06 32.64
N PHE A 165 -6.61 -3.75 31.67
CA PHE A 165 -5.67 -4.84 31.91
C PHE A 165 -4.30 -4.40 31.46
N VAL A 166 -3.32 -4.41 32.37
CA VAL A 166 -1.94 -3.99 32.06
C VAL A 166 -1.07 -5.21 31.86
N ILE A 167 -0.46 -5.33 30.69
CA ILE A 167 0.56 -6.33 30.37
C ILE A 167 1.92 -5.72 30.70
N LYS A 168 2.75 -6.53 31.38
CA LYS A 168 4.13 -6.22 31.69
C LYS A 168 5.05 -7.31 31.18
N ASP A 169 6.33 -6.98 31.06
CA ASP A 169 7.39 -7.94 30.75
C ASP A 169 7.09 -8.80 29.50
N ALA A 170 6.74 -8.13 28.41
CA ALA A 170 6.35 -8.74 27.17
C ALA A 170 7.24 -8.29 26.00
N THR A 171 7.54 -9.22 25.10
CA THR A 171 8.10 -8.93 23.77
C THR A 171 7.02 -8.40 22.83
N CYS A 172 7.40 -7.90 21.66
CA CYS A 172 6.43 -7.54 20.63
C CYS A 172 5.60 -8.74 20.17
N GLU A 173 6.20 -9.93 20.12
CA GLU A 173 5.51 -11.18 19.78
C GLU A 173 4.46 -11.55 20.86
N ASP A 174 4.80 -11.44 22.15
CA ASP A 174 3.85 -11.68 23.25
C ASP A 174 2.64 -10.75 23.18
N LEU A 175 2.85 -9.46 22.84
CA LEU A 175 1.75 -8.51 22.67
C LEU A 175 0.87 -8.86 21.47
N HIS A 176 1.49 -9.37 20.42
CA HIS A 176 0.78 -9.82 19.25
C HIS A 176 -0.09 -11.03 19.52
N GLU A 177 0.44 -12.04 20.23
CA GLU A 177 -0.32 -13.22 20.66
C GLU A 177 -1.49 -12.82 21.57
N ALA A 178 -1.25 -11.89 22.51
CA ALA A 178 -2.31 -11.34 23.37
C ALA A 178 -3.42 -10.69 22.53
N PHE A 179 -3.06 -9.86 21.55
CA PHE A 179 -4.03 -9.23 20.65
C PHE A 179 -4.84 -10.27 19.86
N GLN A 180 -4.18 -11.28 19.31
CA GLN A 180 -4.87 -12.37 18.59
C GLN A 180 -5.82 -13.14 19.51
N SER A 181 -5.37 -13.46 20.72
CA SER A 181 -6.17 -14.19 21.70
C SER A 181 -7.43 -13.41 22.11
N ILE A 182 -7.32 -12.11 22.37
CA ILE A 182 -8.43 -11.24 22.73
C ILE A 182 -9.45 -11.17 21.59
N ASN A 183 -8.98 -11.12 20.36
CA ASN A 183 -9.81 -10.99 19.16
C ASN A 183 -10.26 -12.34 18.57
N SER A 184 -9.87 -13.47 19.14
CA SER A 184 -10.24 -14.80 18.65
C SER A 184 -11.75 -15.05 18.57
N GLY A 185 -12.57 -14.26 19.29
CA GLY A 185 -14.03 -14.25 19.20
C GLY A 185 -14.63 -13.30 18.15
N ILE A 186 -13.81 -12.43 17.52
CA ILE A 186 -14.22 -11.50 16.46
C ILE A 186 -13.32 -11.78 15.27
N THR A 187 -13.90 -12.18 14.14
CA THR A 187 -13.13 -12.48 12.92
C THR A 187 -12.41 -11.22 12.45
N LEU A 188 -11.10 -11.17 12.69
CA LEU A 188 -10.23 -10.17 12.05
C LEU A 188 -10.34 -10.33 10.53
N ASN A 189 -10.35 -9.22 9.83
CA ASN A 189 -10.22 -9.31 8.39
C ASN A 189 -8.79 -9.82 8.05
N PRO A 190 -8.58 -10.52 6.92
CA PRO A 190 -7.27 -11.11 6.59
C PRO A 190 -6.12 -10.11 6.60
N GLN A 191 -6.36 -8.85 6.27
CA GLN A 191 -5.31 -7.83 6.28
C GLN A 191 -4.98 -7.35 7.70
N GLU A 192 -5.96 -7.28 8.58
CA GLU A 192 -5.73 -6.98 9.99
C GLU A 192 -4.90 -8.07 10.67
N TRP A 193 -5.17 -9.34 10.32
CA TRP A 193 -4.34 -10.46 10.76
C TRP A 193 -2.89 -10.31 10.28
N ARG A 194 -2.67 -10.01 8.99
CA ARG A 194 -1.32 -9.82 8.44
C ARG A 194 -0.60 -8.63 9.05
N ASN A 195 -1.31 -7.53 9.30
CA ASN A 195 -0.70 -6.35 9.93
C ASN A 195 -0.25 -6.61 11.36
N ALA A 196 -0.81 -7.61 11.97
CA ALA A 196 -0.41 -8.06 13.28
C ALA A 196 0.86 -8.94 13.24
N VAL A 197 1.29 -9.44 12.07
CA VAL A 197 2.57 -10.16 11.93
C VAL A 197 3.73 -9.17 11.91
N ILE A 198 4.66 -9.30 12.87
CA ILE A 198 5.88 -8.50 12.90
C ILE A 198 6.88 -9.13 11.94
N CYS A 199 7.01 -8.55 10.77
CA CYS A 199 8.00 -8.96 9.79
C CYS A 199 8.42 -7.77 8.93
N HIS A 200 9.53 -7.91 8.23
CA HIS A 200 10.06 -6.85 7.36
C HIS A 200 9.04 -6.40 6.30
N LEU A 201 8.30 -7.35 5.71
CA LEU A 201 7.26 -7.02 4.73
C LEU A 201 6.14 -6.14 5.32
N SER A 202 5.72 -6.39 6.57
CA SER A 202 4.67 -5.57 7.20
C SER A 202 5.10 -4.12 7.37
N SER A 203 6.36 -3.88 7.69
CA SER A 203 6.95 -2.54 7.81
C SER A 203 7.03 -1.83 6.45
N ILE A 204 7.48 -2.53 5.41
CA ILE A 204 7.55 -2.01 4.04
C ILE A 204 6.15 -1.64 3.52
N VAL A 205 5.18 -2.53 3.68
CA VAL A 205 3.79 -2.32 3.22
C VAL A 205 3.19 -1.06 3.85
N ARG A 206 3.38 -0.88 5.14
CA ARG A 206 2.93 0.32 5.86
C ARG A 206 3.62 1.58 5.37
N LYS A 207 4.95 1.52 5.25
CA LYS A 207 5.73 2.65 4.75
C LYS A 207 5.29 3.07 3.35
N ILE A 208 5.04 2.12 2.45
CA ILE A 208 4.49 2.41 1.11
C ILE A 208 3.10 3.03 1.23
N GLY A 209 2.22 2.51 2.11
CA GLY A 209 0.90 3.07 2.36
C GLY A 209 0.94 4.53 2.79
N VAL A 210 1.90 4.90 3.64
CA VAL A 210 2.12 6.29 4.09
C VAL A 210 2.76 7.14 3.00
N ASP A 211 3.84 6.67 2.37
CA ASP A 211 4.61 7.41 1.35
C ASP A 211 3.77 7.77 0.12
N TYR A 212 2.73 6.99 -0.18
CA TYR A 212 1.83 7.18 -1.32
C TYR A 212 0.36 7.41 -0.89
N SER A 213 0.14 7.94 0.32
CA SER A 213 -1.19 8.17 0.88
C SER A 213 -2.10 8.96 -0.07
N ASP A 214 -1.61 10.05 -0.67
CA ASP A 214 -2.37 10.87 -1.63
C ASP A 214 -2.90 10.05 -2.82
N PHE A 215 -2.11 9.08 -3.29
CA PHE A 215 -2.54 8.17 -4.36
C PHE A 215 -3.65 7.24 -3.87
N PHE A 216 -3.49 6.65 -2.69
CA PHE A 216 -4.49 5.74 -2.13
C PHE A 216 -5.76 6.47 -1.73
N ASP A 217 -5.68 7.68 -1.17
CA ASP A 217 -6.82 8.52 -0.78
C ASP A 217 -7.70 8.86 -1.99
N LYS A 218 -7.08 8.99 -3.16
CA LYS A 218 -7.79 9.27 -4.40
C LYS A 218 -8.66 8.11 -4.89
N TYR A 219 -8.20 6.86 -4.71
CA TYR A 219 -8.84 5.66 -5.32
C TYR A 219 -9.52 4.75 -4.32
N TRP A 220 -9.17 4.80 -3.04
CA TRP A 220 -9.84 4.05 -1.97
C TRP A 220 -10.75 4.95 -1.16
N SER A 221 -12.02 4.55 -0.98
CA SER A 221 -12.93 5.26 -0.08
C SER A 221 -12.42 5.16 1.36
N GLU A 222 -12.79 6.13 2.22
CA GLU A 222 -12.49 6.10 3.65
C GLU A 222 -12.79 4.74 4.29
N THR A 223 -13.96 4.17 4.01
CA THR A 223 -14.34 2.84 4.54
C THR A 223 -13.36 1.73 4.12
N LYS A 224 -12.83 1.77 2.88
CA LYS A 224 -11.83 0.80 2.41
C LYS A 224 -10.46 1.05 3.04
N GLN A 225 -10.10 2.30 3.25
CA GLN A 225 -8.86 2.67 3.95
C GLN A 225 -8.91 2.23 5.42
N TYR A 226 -10.03 2.45 6.10
CA TYR A 226 -10.26 1.92 7.46
C TYR A 226 -10.07 0.41 7.54
N ARG A 227 -10.42 -0.33 6.48
CA ARG A 227 -10.22 -1.78 6.38
C ARG A 227 -8.85 -2.17 5.84
N ARG A 228 -7.96 -1.21 5.66
CA ARG A 228 -6.60 -1.41 5.12
C ARG A 228 -6.56 -2.13 3.77
N SER A 229 -7.58 -1.93 2.93
CA SER A 229 -7.65 -2.54 1.60
C SER A 229 -6.51 -2.08 0.67
N HIS A 230 -5.98 -0.86 0.85
CA HIS A 230 -4.82 -0.38 0.12
C HIS A 230 -3.55 -1.16 0.49
N GLU A 231 -3.37 -1.52 1.76
CA GLU A 231 -2.25 -2.35 2.21
C GLU A 231 -2.37 -3.79 1.66
N GLU A 232 -3.59 -4.34 1.61
CA GLU A 232 -3.85 -5.63 0.97
C GLU A 232 -3.50 -5.59 -0.53
N TRP A 233 -3.77 -4.48 -1.21
CA TRP A 233 -3.38 -4.28 -2.60
C TRP A 233 -1.85 -4.17 -2.76
N ILE A 234 -1.16 -3.46 -1.85
CA ILE A 234 0.31 -3.38 -1.84
C ILE A 234 0.92 -4.77 -1.68
N VAL A 235 0.44 -5.59 -0.73
CA VAL A 235 0.91 -6.97 -0.56
C VAL A 235 0.66 -7.81 -1.82
N THR A 236 -0.50 -7.66 -2.43
CA THR A 236 -0.81 -8.33 -3.71
C THR A 236 0.20 -7.95 -4.79
N SER A 237 0.61 -6.69 -4.83
CA SER A 237 1.63 -6.19 -5.75
C SER A 237 3.01 -6.79 -5.48
N PHE A 238 3.39 -6.91 -4.21
CA PHE A 238 4.61 -7.63 -3.82
C PHE A 238 4.59 -9.10 -4.24
N VAL A 239 3.51 -9.82 -3.94
CA VAL A 239 3.38 -11.22 -4.34
C VAL A 239 3.43 -11.35 -5.86
N HIS A 240 2.87 -10.39 -6.60
CA HIS A 240 2.95 -10.37 -8.05
C HIS A 240 4.39 -10.26 -8.56
N VAL A 241 5.18 -9.30 -8.09
CA VAL A 241 6.56 -9.09 -8.58
C VAL A 241 7.56 -10.13 -8.07
N THR A 242 7.26 -10.82 -6.98
CA THR A 242 8.16 -11.79 -6.35
C THR A 242 7.91 -13.22 -6.76
N ARG A 243 6.70 -13.54 -7.20
CA ARG A 243 6.28 -14.92 -7.54
C ARG A 243 5.51 -14.93 -8.84
N SER A 244 5.81 -15.89 -9.68
CA SER A 244 5.09 -16.17 -10.93
C SER A 244 3.76 -16.91 -10.73
N GLY A 245 3.34 -17.13 -9.47
CA GLY A 245 2.16 -17.93 -9.14
C GLY A 245 0.89 -17.09 -8.86
N ASN A 246 -0.07 -17.72 -8.25
CA ASN A 246 -1.30 -17.08 -7.81
C ASN A 246 -1.05 -15.96 -6.81
N ILE A 247 -1.98 -15.02 -6.69
CA ILE A 247 -1.93 -13.90 -5.73
C ILE A 247 -3.06 -13.96 -4.70
N GLY A 248 -3.55 -15.16 -4.42
CA GLY A 248 -4.64 -15.40 -3.50
C GLY A 248 -4.28 -15.15 -2.03
N LYS A 249 -5.24 -15.40 -1.15
CA LYS A 249 -5.03 -15.26 0.30
C LYS A 249 -3.84 -16.07 0.79
N LYS A 250 -3.73 -17.34 0.34
CA LYS A 250 -2.66 -18.25 0.75
C LYS A 250 -1.27 -17.72 0.39
N GLU A 251 -1.13 -17.16 -0.78
CA GLU A 251 0.14 -16.61 -1.27
C GLU A 251 0.51 -15.33 -0.51
N ARG A 252 -0.47 -14.48 -0.22
CA ARG A 252 -0.25 -13.27 0.59
C ARG A 252 0.11 -13.63 2.03
N ASP A 253 -0.58 -14.57 2.66
CA ASP A 253 -0.26 -15.03 4.01
C ASP A 253 1.17 -15.61 4.06
N ALA A 254 1.53 -16.49 3.10
CA ALA A 254 2.87 -17.05 3.02
C ALA A 254 3.97 -16.00 2.75
N ALA A 255 3.66 -14.84 2.18
CA ALA A 255 4.64 -13.77 2.01
C ALA A 255 5.01 -13.13 3.36
N TYR A 256 4.07 -13.05 4.29
CA TYR A 256 4.35 -12.58 5.65
C TYR A 256 5.12 -13.61 6.49
N ASP A 257 4.75 -14.89 6.37
CA ASP A 257 5.40 -15.97 7.13
C ASP A 257 6.88 -16.16 6.74
N ASN A 258 7.23 -15.93 5.48
CA ASN A 258 8.58 -16.20 4.97
C ASN A 258 9.53 -14.99 5.06
N GLY A 259 9.08 -13.84 5.56
CA GLY A 259 9.85 -12.61 5.59
C GLY A 259 10.48 -12.28 4.22
N MET A 260 10.11 -11.20 3.59
CA MET A 260 10.69 -10.89 2.28
C MET A 260 11.81 -9.86 2.45
N GLU A 261 13.06 -10.31 2.37
CA GLU A 261 14.25 -9.47 2.51
C GLU A 261 14.76 -8.87 1.19
N GLU A 262 13.90 -8.65 0.19
CA GLU A 262 14.41 -8.26 -1.13
C GLU A 262 14.19 -6.77 -1.44
N TYR A 263 15.19 -5.96 -1.15
CA TYR A 263 15.24 -4.52 -1.46
C TYR A 263 14.93 -4.19 -2.93
N GLU A 264 15.40 -5.01 -3.87
CA GLU A 264 15.14 -4.79 -5.30
C GLU A 264 13.65 -4.89 -5.63
N LYS A 265 12.94 -5.75 -4.96
CA LYS A 265 11.48 -5.93 -5.13
C LYS A 265 10.69 -4.78 -4.53
N GLU A 266 11.10 -4.27 -3.36
CA GLU A 266 10.53 -3.04 -2.81
C GLU A 266 10.71 -1.88 -3.79
N LYS A 267 11.93 -1.67 -4.27
CA LYS A 267 12.24 -0.63 -5.26
C LYS A 267 11.34 -0.76 -6.49
N ARG A 268 11.20 -1.97 -7.03
CA ARG A 268 10.37 -2.23 -8.20
C ARG A 268 8.90 -1.89 -7.95
N VAL A 269 8.31 -2.31 -6.83
CA VAL A 269 6.93 -1.97 -6.45
C VAL A 269 6.79 -0.45 -6.32
N ARG A 270 7.72 0.24 -5.67
CA ARG A 270 7.72 1.70 -5.53
C ARG A 270 7.83 2.42 -6.88
N ASP A 271 8.69 1.94 -7.76
CA ASP A 271 8.87 2.55 -9.09
C ASP A 271 7.60 2.40 -9.93
N ILE A 272 6.92 1.26 -9.87
CA ILE A 272 5.64 1.05 -10.55
C ILE A 272 4.56 1.99 -9.96
N ILE A 273 4.44 2.09 -8.64
CA ILE A 273 3.47 2.99 -8.00
C ILE A 273 3.74 4.46 -8.38
N LYS A 274 5.00 4.89 -8.45
CA LYS A 274 5.36 6.24 -8.93
C LYS A 274 4.91 6.49 -10.36
N ILE A 275 5.10 5.52 -11.26
CA ILE A 275 4.62 5.62 -12.64
C ILE A 275 3.09 5.71 -12.64
N MET A 276 2.39 4.85 -11.90
CA MET A 276 0.94 4.89 -11.77
C MET A 276 0.45 6.24 -11.24
N GLN A 277 1.09 6.78 -10.22
CA GLN A 277 0.75 8.09 -9.65
C GLN A 277 0.84 9.19 -10.72
N ARG A 278 1.90 9.23 -11.52
CA ARG A 278 2.04 10.20 -12.63
C ARG A 278 0.97 10.01 -13.70
N LEU A 279 0.75 8.77 -14.14
CA LEU A 279 -0.28 8.45 -15.14
C LEU A 279 -1.68 8.87 -14.67
N CYS A 280 -1.98 8.63 -13.41
CA CYS A 280 -3.29 8.89 -12.82
C CYS A 280 -3.54 10.36 -12.47
N THR A 281 -2.50 11.17 -12.23
CA THR A 281 -2.65 12.62 -11.96
C THR A 281 -3.09 13.41 -13.17
N THR A 282 -2.77 12.94 -14.37
CA THR A 282 -3.15 13.62 -15.63
C THR A 282 -4.63 13.48 -15.98
N HIS A 283 -5.39 12.61 -15.26
CA HIS A 283 -6.78 12.26 -15.60
C HIS A 283 -7.68 12.14 -14.37
N ASP A 284 -7.98 13.27 -13.71
CA ASP A 284 -8.73 13.34 -12.45
C ASP A 284 -10.17 12.81 -12.47
N LYS A 285 -10.71 12.45 -13.62
CA LYS A 285 -12.16 12.15 -13.78
C LYS A 285 -12.49 10.68 -14.03
N ASP A 286 -11.51 9.78 -14.13
CA ASP A 286 -11.78 8.40 -14.51
C ASP A 286 -12.24 7.53 -13.33
N LYS A 287 -13.56 7.41 -13.20
CA LYS A 287 -14.21 6.47 -12.26
C LYS A 287 -13.77 5.00 -12.43
N ILE A 288 -13.15 4.67 -13.56
CA ILE A 288 -12.65 3.33 -13.90
C ILE A 288 -11.58 2.88 -12.91
N LEU A 289 -10.69 3.77 -12.50
CA LEU A 289 -9.61 3.47 -11.56
C LEU A 289 -10.07 3.23 -10.12
N LYS A 290 -11.32 3.55 -9.79
CA LYS A 290 -11.91 3.21 -8.49
C LYS A 290 -12.15 1.72 -8.30
N ALA A 291 -12.00 0.93 -9.36
CA ALA A 291 -12.03 -0.52 -9.28
C ALA A 291 -10.60 -1.03 -9.02
N GLU A 292 -10.38 -1.63 -7.87
CA GLU A 292 -9.10 -2.21 -7.43
C GLU A 292 -8.49 -3.19 -8.46
N ALA A 293 -9.36 -3.98 -9.12
CA ALA A 293 -8.95 -4.87 -10.19
C ALA A 293 -8.33 -4.14 -11.39
N THR A 294 -8.83 -2.94 -11.73
CA THR A 294 -8.28 -2.14 -12.83
C THR A 294 -6.93 -1.55 -12.48
N LEU A 295 -6.75 -1.13 -11.21
CA LEU A 295 -5.43 -0.70 -10.72
C LEU A 295 -4.43 -1.85 -10.71
N THR A 296 -4.87 -3.06 -10.38
CA THR A 296 -4.04 -4.27 -10.47
C THR A 296 -3.65 -4.56 -11.92
N ASP A 297 -4.57 -4.44 -12.88
CA ASP A 297 -4.27 -4.65 -14.30
C ASP A 297 -3.27 -3.59 -14.81
N LEU A 298 -3.39 -2.33 -14.38
CA LEU A 298 -2.43 -1.28 -14.72
C LEU A 298 -1.04 -1.55 -14.10
N PHE A 299 -1.02 -1.98 -12.84
CA PHE A 299 0.22 -2.37 -12.15
C PHE A 299 0.94 -3.50 -12.92
N MET A 300 0.21 -4.55 -13.27
CA MET A 300 0.74 -5.69 -14.01
C MET A 300 1.27 -5.30 -15.40
N LEU A 301 0.56 -4.41 -16.09
CA LEU A 301 1.00 -3.90 -17.39
C LEU A 301 2.30 -3.12 -17.28
N ILE A 302 2.40 -2.19 -16.32
CA ILE A 302 3.62 -1.42 -16.12
C ILE A 302 4.78 -2.34 -15.72
N ASP A 303 4.51 -3.31 -14.84
CA ASP A 303 5.52 -4.30 -14.47
C ASP A 303 6.03 -5.08 -15.68
N TRP A 304 5.13 -5.56 -16.54
CA TRP A 304 5.50 -6.24 -17.78
C TRP A 304 6.29 -5.35 -18.73
N LEU A 305 5.90 -4.07 -18.90
CA LEU A 305 6.63 -3.12 -19.73
C LEU A 305 8.08 -2.92 -19.23
N LEU A 306 8.24 -2.74 -17.92
CA LEU A 306 9.58 -2.58 -17.33
C LEU A 306 10.45 -3.83 -17.50
N GLN A 307 9.87 -5.04 -17.36
CA GLN A 307 10.58 -6.30 -17.56
C GLN A 307 11.00 -6.52 -19.02
N ASN A 308 10.24 -5.99 -19.96
CA ASN A 308 10.53 -6.10 -21.39
C ASN A 308 11.25 -4.86 -21.95
N ASN A 309 11.82 -4.05 -21.06
CA ASN A 309 12.60 -2.85 -21.39
C ASN A 309 11.82 -1.77 -22.16
N TYR A 310 10.51 -1.69 -21.99
CA TYR A 310 9.73 -0.61 -22.55
C TYR A 310 9.77 0.64 -21.65
N LYS A 311 9.87 1.80 -22.27
CA LYS A 311 9.67 3.11 -21.66
C LYS A 311 8.38 3.72 -22.19
N ILE A 312 7.56 4.25 -21.29
CA ILE A 312 6.40 5.06 -21.68
C ILE A 312 6.91 6.44 -22.06
N ASN A 313 6.82 6.76 -23.35
CA ASN A 313 7.29 8.02 -23.90
C ASN A 313 6.22 9.12 -23.83
N ASN A 314 4.95 8.75 -24.01
CA ASN A 314 3.82 9.66 -23.89
C ASN A 314 2.81 9.13 -22.86
N GLU A 315 2.97 9.58 -21.62
CA GLU A 315 2.13 9.12 -20.49
C GLU A 315 0.64 9.38 -20.71
N ARG A 316 0.28 10.54 -21.29
CA ARG A 316 -1.12 10.89 -21.55
C ARG A 316 -1.77 9.98 -22.58
N LYS A 317 -1.14 9.77 -23.73
CA LYS A 317 -1.64 8.87 -24.78
C LYS A 317 -1.70 7.44 -24.28
N PHE A 318 -0.68 6.98 -23.54
CA PHE A 318 -0.64 5.65 -22.95
C PHE A 318 -1.82 5.41 -22.02
N PHE A 319 -2.06 6.33 -21.09
CA PHE A 319 -3.15 6.20 -20.13
C PHE A 319 -4.53 6.23 -20.81
N GLN A 320 -4.72 7.12 -21.79
CA GLN A 320 -5.96 7.16 -22.59
C GLN A 320 -6.19 5.84 -23.34
N TRP A 321 -5.13 5.28 -23.92
CA TRP A 321 -5.20 3.98 -24.58
C TRP A 321 -5.55 2.86 -23.59
N PHE A 322 -4.91 2.82 -22.41
CA PHE A 322 -5.23 1.85 -21.37
C PHE A 322 -6.70 1.89 -20.98
N VAL A 323 -7.24 3.08 -20.71
CA VAL A 323 -8.63 3.27 -20.34
C VAL A 323 -9.58 2.82 -21.45
N ARG A 324 -9.31 3.20 -22.70
CA ARG A 324 -10.12 2.79 -23.87
C ARG A 324 -10.09 1.28 -24.07
N THR A 325 -8.92 0.67 -23.92
CA THR A 325 -8.74 -0.78 -24.03
C THR A 325 -9.54 -1.50 -22.96
N TYR A 326 -9.46 -1.05 -21.71
CA TYR A 326 -10.27 -1.58 -20.62
C TYR A 326 -11.79 -1.49 -20.93
N GLN A 327 -12.25 -0.34 -21.35
CA GLN A 327 -13.68 -0.14 -21.68
C GLN A 327 -14.14 -1.06 -22.82
N LYS A 328 -13.33 -1.20 -23.84
CA LYS A 328 -13.62 -2.09 -24.98
C LYS A 328 -13.59 -3.55 -24.55
N ALA A 329 -12.56 -3.99 -23.81
CA ALA A 329 -12.48 -5.35 -23.30
C ALA A 329 -13.68 -5.73 -22.42
N LYS A 330 -14.14 -4.80 -21.60
CA LYS A 330 -15.30 -5.02 -20.71
C LYS A 330 -16.63 -5.09 -21.46
N ASN A 331 -16.81 -4.28 -22.50
CA ASN A 331 -18.11 -4.07 -23.14
C ASN A 331 -18.26 -4.76 -24.50
N ALA A 332 -17.18 -5.34 -25.05
CA ALA A 332 -17.22 -6.00 -26.35
C ALA A 332 -18.12 -7.23 -26.31
N LYS A 333 -19.24 -7.17 -27.05
CA LYS A 333 -20.21 -8.26 -27.16
C LYS A 333 -20.55 -8.50 -28.64
N ILE A 334 -20.74 -9.76 -28.98
CA ILE A 334 -21.31 -10.20 -30.26
C ILE A 334 -22.67 -10.81 -30.02
N THR A 335 -23.50 -10.73 -31.02
CA THR A 335 -24.82 -11.36 -31.05
C THR A 335 -24.69 -12.70 -31.75
N ILE A 336 -24.93 -13.78 -31.02
CA ILE A 336 -25.00 -15.14 -31.59
C ILE A 336 -26.44 -15.66 -31.55
N LYS A 337 -26.80 -16.57 -32.43
CA LYS A 337 -28.04 -17.33 -32.33
C LYS A 337 -27.75 -18.65 -31.63
N ASP A 338 -28.54 -18.97 -30.61
CA ASP A 338 -28.47 -20.28 -29.95
C ASP A 338 -29.10 -21.39 -30.84
N ASP A 339 -28.97 -22.63 -30.42
CA ASP A 339 -29.48 -23.81 -31.15
C ASP A 339 -31.01 -23.77 -31.41
N ASN A 340 -31.72 -22.92 -30.67
CA ASN A 340 -33.16 -22.67 -30.83
C ASN A 340 -33.47 -21.43 -31.68
N GLY A 341 -32.45 -20.84 -32.31
CA GLY A 341 -32.59 -19.62 -33.11
C GLY A 341 -32.80 -18.33 -32.36
N LYS A 342 -32.70 -18.35 -31.00
CA LYS A 342 -32.85 -17.17 -30.13
C LYS A 342 -31.54 -16.40 -30.07
N THR A 343 -31.63 -15.08 -30.20
CA THR A 343 -30.50 -14.15 -30.19
C THR A 343 -29.96 -13.96 -28.77
N LYS A 344 -28.68 -14.20 -28.57
CA LYS A 344 -27.99 -14.00 -27.29
C LYS A 344 -26.73 -13.13 -27.49
N GLN A 345 -26.51 -12.17 -26.59
CA GLN A 345 -25.26 -11.42 -26.54
C GLN A 345 -24.21 -12.17 -25.70
N VAL A 346 -23.03 -12.38 -26.29
CA VAL A 346 -21.91 -13.05 -25.64
C VAL A 346 -20.68 -12.13 -25.67
N SER A 347 -19.91 -12.11 -24.60
CA SER A 347 -18.64 -11.37 -24.57
C SER A 347 -17.66 -11.93 -25.61
N VAL A 348 -16.99 -11.03 -26.34
CA VAL A 348 -16.01 -11.40 -27.37
C VAL A 348 -14.70 -11.90 -26.74
N ILE A 349 -14.32 -11.28 -25.60
CA ILE A 349 -13.10 -11.63 -24.89
C ILE A 349 -13.45 -12.67 -23.84
N LEU A 350 -13.21 -13.92 -24.20
CA LEU A 350 -13.46 -15.08 -23.35
C LEU A 350 -12.13 -15.77 -23.01
N TYR A 351 -12.00 -16.16 -21.77
CA TYR A 351 -10.95 -17.01 -21.27
C TYR A 351 -11.50 -18.40 -20.98
N GLN A 352 -10.78 -19.43 -21.38
CA GLN A 352 -11.03 -20.82 -21.01
C GLN A 352 -9.86 -21.33 -20.19
N ASP A 353 -10.12 -22.17 -19.19
CA ASP A 353 -9.04 -22.87 -18.51
C ASP A 353 -8.34 -23.88 -19.44
N GLU A 354 -7.20 -24.43 -19.00
CA GLU A 354 -6.41 -25.40 -19.81
C GLU A 354 -7.20 -26.63 -20.23
N LYS A 355 -8.31 -26.93 -19.55
CA LYS A 355 -9.20 -28.07 -19.85
C LYS A 355 -10.39 -27.67 -20.71
N GLY A 356 -10.49 -26.42 -21.14
CA GLY A 356 -11.61 -25.91 -21.92
C GLY A 356 -12.89 -25.67 -21.13
N ASN A 357 -12.84 -25.84 -19.79
CA ASN A 357 -13.96 -25.58 -18.88
C ASN A 357 -13.87 -24.17 -18.31
N ASN A 358 -14.89 -23.72 -17.55
CA ASN A 358 -14.92 -22.45 -16.85
C ASN A 358 -14.66 -21.23 -17.73
N VAL A 359 -15.40 -21.11 -18.82
CA VAL A 359 -15.33 -19.93 -19.69
C VAL A 359 -15.73 -18.67 -18.90
N ARG A 360 -14.83 -17.70 -18.82
CA ARG A 360 -15.07 -16.40 -18.16
C ARG A 360 -14.85 -15.27 -19.14
N ASP A 361 -15.67 -14.24 -19.05
CA ASP A 361 -15.43 -12.98 -19.73
C ASP A 361 -14.36 -12.14 -18.98
N TYR A 362 -13.96 -11.03 -19.58
CA TYR A 362 -12.94 -10.14 -18.99
C TYR A 362 -13.28 -9.74 -17.54
N VAL A 363 -14.54 -9.36 -17.27
CA VAL A 363 -14.99 -8.96 -15.92
C VAL A 363 -14.99 -10.15 -14.97
N GLY A 364 -15.38 -11.32 -15.42
CA GLY A 364 -15.35 -12.55 -14.63
C GLY A 364 -13.93 -12.96 -14.22
N THR A 365 -12.94 -12.70 -15.07
CA THR A 365 -11.52 -12.94 -14.72
C THR A 365 -10.96 -11.96 -13.70
N GLN A 366 -11.51 -10.73 -13.59
CA GLN A 366 -11.04 -9.74 -12.62
C GLN A 366 -11.24 -10.15 -11.15
N ARG A 367 -12.19 -11.04 -10.89
CA ARG A 367 -12.45 -11.59 -9.55
C ARG A 367 -11.54 -12.76 -9.19
N SER A 368 -10.74 -13.23 -10.12
CA SER A 368 -9.83 -14.36 -9.91
C SER A 368 -8.43 -13.89 -9.57
N THR A 369 -7.83 -14.59 -8.63
CA THR A 369 -6.43 -14.45 -8.23
C THR A 369 -5.50 -15.40 -8.96
N ASP A 370 -6.06 -16.27 -9.81
CA ASP A 370 -5.31 -17.30 -10.55
C ASP A 370 -4.38 -16.66 -11.59
N LEU A 371 -3.19 -17.21 -11.73
CA LEU A 371 -2.17 -16.75 -12.66
C LEU A 371 -2.69 -16.69 -14.09
N CYS A 372 -3.30 -17.76 -14.56
CA CYS A 372 -3.81 -17.88 -15.92
C CYS A 372 -4.84 -16.80 -16.29
N HIS A 373 -5.72 -16.42 -15.34
CA HIS A 373 -6.68 -15.34 -15.57
C HIS A 373 -6.01 -13.97 -15.61
N ARG A 374 -4.97 -13.76 -14.81
CA ARG A 374 -4.18 -12.51 -14.82
C ARG A 374 -3.39 -12.36 -16.10
N GLU A 375 -2.71 -13.42 -16.54
CA GLU A 375 -1.97 -13.44 -17.79
C GLU A 375 -2.89 -13.22 -19.00
N SER A 376 -4.09 -13.80 -18.97
CA SER A 376 -5.10 -13.59 -20.00
C SER A 376 -5.54 -12.12 -20.08
N ARG A 377 -5.73 -11.43 -18.92
CA ARG A 377 -6.01 -9.98 -18.90
C ARG A 377 -4.82 -9.16 -19.38
N LEU A 378 -3.63 -9.49 -18.89
CA LEU A 378 -2.41 -8.83 -19.34
C LEU A 378 -2.22 -8.96 -20.86
N GLY A 379 -2.52 -10.12 -21.42
CA GLY A 379 -2.49 -10.37 -22.86
C GLY A 379 -3.36 -9.43 -23.70
N VAL A 380 -4.44 -8.88 -23.12
CA VAL A 380 -5.29 -7.87 -23.78
C VAL A 380 -4.53 -6.55 -24.00
N TYR A 381 -3.61 -6.20 -23.10
CA TYR A 381 -2.84 -4.97 -23.17
C TYR A 381 -1.49 -5.14 -23.86
N THR A 382 -0.87 -6.30 -23.78
CA THR A 382 0.49 -6.53 -24.30
C THR A 382 0.56 -6.83 -25.79
N VAL A 383 -0.59 -6.79 -26.46
CA VAL A 383 -0.72 -7.06 -27.90
C VAL A 383 -0.63 -5.78 -28.73
N PHE A 384 0.36 -4.95 -28.48
CA PHE A 384 0.55 -3.62 -29.12
C PHE A 384 0.73 -3.67 -30.64
N GLY A 385 -0.05 -4.31 -31.40
CA GLY A 385 0.07 -4.29 -32.86
C GLY A 385 0.25 -5.64 -33.55
N GLN A 386 0.41 -6.75 -32.80
CA GLN A 386 0.70 -8.04 -33.40
C GLN A 386 -0.48 -9.03 -33.45
N ARG A 387 -1.66 -8.67 -32.93
CA ARG A 387 -2.80 -9.62 -32.88
C ARG A 387 -4.08 -9.03 -33.40
N HIS A 388 -4.12 -8.79 -34.68
CA HIS A 388 -5.38 -8.54 -35.39
C HIS A 388 -6.32 -9.76 -35.42
N ASP A 389 -5.78 -10.94 -35.28
CA ASP A 389 -6.46 -12.23 -35.58
C ASP A 389 -7.37 -12.71 -34.44
N LYS A 390 -7.07 -12.44 -33.17
CA LYS A 390 -7.89 -12.94 -32.06
C LYS A 390 -8.97 -11.95 -31.57
N TYR A 391 -8.67 -10.65 -31.56
CA TYR A 391 -9.56 -9.61 -31.06
C TYR A 391 -9.96 -8.59 -32.13
N GLY A 392 -9.43 -8.73 -33.36
CA GLY A 392 -9.75 -7.88 -34.51
C GLY A 392 -9.57 -6.38 -34.23
N ASP A 393 -10.39 -5.58 -34.87
CA ASP A 393 -10.41 -4.12 -34.66
C ASP A 393 -11.15 -3.69 -33.38
N ILE A 394 -11.46 -4.63 -32.48
CA ILE A 394 -12.22 -4.34 -31.25
C ILE A 394 -11.39 -3.55 -30.24
N LEU A 395 -10.11 -3.90 -30.11
CA LEU A 395 -9.21 -3.23 -29.19
C LEU A 395 -8.50 -2.04 -29.83
N PRO A 396 -8.38 -0.91 -29.12
CA PRO A 396 -7.68 0.27 -29.64
C PRO A 396 -6.21 -0.04 -29.90
N LYS A 397 -5.70 0.38 -31.06
CA LYS A 397 -4.26 0.38 -31.33
C LYS A 397 -3.58 1.42 -30.46
N LEU A 398 -2.35 1.12 -30.06
CA LEU A 398 -1.44 2.07 -29.46
C LEU A 398 -0.58 2.71 -30.54
N ASP A 399 -0.44 4.03 -30.53
CA ASP A 399 0.43 4.74 -31.44
C ASP A 399 1.89 4.32 -31.19
N GLU A 400 2.69 4.18 -32.24
CA GLU A 400 4.08 3.69 -32.19
C GLU A 400 4.99 4.58 -31.33
N ASP A 401 4.71 5.89 -31.27
CA ASP A 401 5.47 6.87 -30.49
C ASP A 401 5.20 6.82 -28.97
N VAL A 402 4.25 6.03 -28.52
CA VAL A 402 3.81 6.00 -27.10
C VAL A 402 4.71 5.13 -26.24
N LEU A 403 5.16 4.00 -26.79
CA LEU A 403 6.09 3.08 -26.12
C LEU A 403 7.38 2.97 -26.92
N ILE A 404 8.50 3.04 -26.21
CA ILE A 404 9.83 2.82 -26.81
C ILE A 404 10.44 1.60 -26.14
N GLN A 405 10.75 0.57 -26.93
CA GLN A 405 11.49 -0.58 -26.43
C GLN A 405 12.99 -0.27 -26.45
N LYS A 406 13.63 -0.34 -25.29
CA LYS A 406 15.06 -0.17 -25.16
C LYS A 406 15.78 -1.51 -25.32
N ASP A 407 17.03 -1.48 -25.77
CA ASP A 407 17.89 -2.66 -25.70
C ASP A 407 18.05 -3.12 -24.24
N SER A 408 18.07 -4.42 -24.02
CA SER A 408 18.33 -5.01 -22.71
C SER A 408 19.75 -4.74 -22.21
N LYS A 409 20.68 -4.58 -23.14
CA LYS A 409 22.09 -4.25 -22.87
C LYS A 409 22.26 -2.74 -23.02
N ARG A 410 22.85 -2.12 -22.02
CA ARG A 410 23.19 -0.69 -22.07
C ARG A 410 24.70 -0.45 -22.29
N ASP A 411 25.50 -1.32 -21.68
CA ASP A 411 26.93 -1.17 -21.66
C ASP A 411 27.58 -1.99 -22.76
N PHE A 412 28.45 -1.36 -23.53
CA PHE A 412 29.22 -2.04 -24.56
C PHE A 412 30.32 -2.90 -23.97
N PRO A 413 30.64 -4.06 -24.59
CA PRO A 413 31.79 -4.87 -24.20
C PRO A 413 33.09 -4.07 -24.32
N VAL A 414 33.97 -4.20 -23.33
CA VAL A 414 35.30 -3.56 -23.36
C VAL A 414 36.10 -4.03 -24.60
N SER A 415 35.86 -5.23 -25.10
CA SER A 415 36.47 -5.75 -26.32
C SER A 415 36.19 -4.93 -27.58
N TYR A 416 35.16 -4.07 -27.56
CA TYR A 416 34.86 -3.19 -28.72
C TYR A 416 35.83 -2.01 -28.82
N ARG A 417 36.62 -1.66 -27.78
CA ARG A 417 37.46 -0.47 -27.75
C ARG A 417 38.51 -0.49 -28.86
N PHE A 418 39.26 -1.55 -29.04
CA PHE A 418 40.28 -1.65 -30.03
C PHE A 418 39.72 -1.65 -31.47
N PRO A 419 38.73 -2.53 -31.81
CA PRO A 419 38.10 -2.49 -33.13
C PRO A 419 37.48 -1.12 -33.51
N LEU A 420 36.87 -0.43 -32.54
CA LEU A 420 36.35 0.92 -32.78
C LEU A 420 37.47 1.95 -33.06
N TRP A 421 38.54 1.89 -32.28
CA TRP A 421 39.70 2.73 -32.48
C TRP A 421 40.28 2.53 -33.87
N GLU A 422 40.45 1.29 -34.34
CA GLU A 422 40.90 1.00 -35.74
C GLU A 422 39.91 1.55 -36.76
N LYS A 423 38.62 1.26 -36.60
CA LYS A 423 37.55 1.74 -37.49
C LYS A 423 37.52 3.26 -37.60
N GLN A 424 37.83 3.97 -36.53
CA GLN A 424 37.81 5.43 -36.43
C GLN A 424 39.16 6.09 -36.83
N GLY A 425 40.15 5.28 -37.28
CA GLY A 425 41.47 5.78 -37.64
C GLY A 425 42.24 6.40 -36.47
N GLY A 426 42.07 5.85 -35.28
CA GLY A 426 42.73 6.33 -34.06
C GLY A 426 42.19 7.65 -33.52
N LYS A 427 40.96 8.06 -33.86
CA LYS A 427 40.40 9.38 -33.50
C LYS A 427 39.11 9.25 -32.68
N CYS A 428 38.88 10.24 -31.80
CA CYS A 428 37.60 10.41 -31.12
C CYS A 428 36.48 10.70 -32.13
N ALA A 429 35.39 9.96 -32.09
CA ALA A 429 34.30 10.09 -33.06
C ALA A 429 33.59 11.46 -33.03
N ILE A 430 33.60 12.16 -31.90
CA ILE A 430 32.95 13.48 -31.75
C ILE A 430 33.92 14.60 -32.06
N THR A 431 35.10 14.60 -31.47
CA THR A 431 36.05 15.75 -31.58
C THR A 431 37.10 15.62 -32.68
N GLY A 432 37.31 14.42 -33.22
CA GLY A 432 38.39 14.14 -34.17
C GLY A 432 39.80 14.16 -33.57
N ILE A 433 39.95 14.36 -32.28
CA ILE A 433 41.26 14.36 -31.60
C ILE A 433 41.85 12.94 -31.63
N ASP A 434 43.14 12.84 -31.81
CA ASP A 434 43.87 11.58 -31.83
C ASP A 434 43.80 10.88 -30.45
N ILE A 435 43.46 9.60 -30.48
CA ILE A 435 43.44 8.72 -29.31
C ILE A 435 44.70 7.87 -29.36
N LEU A 436 45.60 8.06 -28.40
CA LEU A 436 46.83 7.26 -28.32
C LEU A 436 46.49 5.81 -28.04
N PHE A 437 47.19 4.88 -28.67
CA PHE A 437 46.96 3.44 -28.51
C PHE A 437 47.02 3.01 -27.03
N GLU A 438 47.93 3.57 -26.25
CA GLU A 438 48.10 3.31 -24.82
C GLU A 438 46.91 3.76 -23.95
N ASP A 439 46.11 4.70 -24.45
CA ASP A 439 44.95 5.26 -23.73
C ASP A 439 43.64 4.60 -24.10
N ILE A 440 43.56 3.68 -25.07
CA ILE A 440 42.32 3.05 -25.55
C ILE A 440 41.50 2.44 -24.40
N PHE A 441 42.16 1.81 -23.44
CA PHE A 441 41.52 1.14 -22.30
C PHE A 441 41.36 2.04 -21.07
N ASN A 442 41.77 3.30 -21.15
CA ASN A 442 41.61 4.26 -20.07
C ASN A 442 40.17 4.80 -20.00
N GLY A 443 39.33 4.18 -19.21
CA GLY A 443 37.90 4.53 -19.05
C GLY A 443 37.65 5.91 -18.44
N LYS A 444 38.69 6.60 -17.90
CA LYS A 444 38.59 7.99 -17.43
C LYS A 444 38.80 9.00 -18.53
N LYS A 445 39.50 8.62 -19.60
CA LYS A 445 39.75 9.50 -20.77
C LYS A 445 38.77 9.23 -21.89
N TYR A 446 38.47 7.97 -22.17
CA TYR A 446 37.66 7.54 -23.31
C TYR A 446 36.61 6.53 -22.92
N VAL A 447 35.43 6.61 -23.50
CA VAL A 447 34.31 5.70 -23.30
C VAL A 447 33.73 5.24 -24.63
N ILE A 448 33.07 4.08 -24.62
CA ILE A 448 32.24 3.64 -25.73
C ILE A 448 30.85 4.23 -25.53
N ASP A 449 30.36 4.94 -26.52
CA ASP A 449 29.06 5.59 -26.50
C ASP A 449 28.19 5.13 -27.66
N HIS A 450 26.90 5.31 -27.57
CA HIS A 450 25.94 5.01 -28.62
C HIS A 450 25.94 6.13 -29.69
N ILE A 451 26.04 5.79 -30.97
CA ILE A 451 25.85 6.73 -32.08
C ILE A 451 24.41 7.24 -32.05
N ILE A 452 23.45 6.34 -32.11
CA ILE A 452 22.04 6.63 -31.88
C ILE A 452 21.78 6.33 -30.39
N PRO A 453 21.31 7.32 -29.60
CA PRO A 453 21.16 7.15 -28.15
C PRO A 453 20.34 5.92 -27.77
N HIS A 454 20.77 5.19 -26.74
CA HIS A 454 20.01 4.06 -26.19
C HIS A 454 18.58 4.45 -25.80
N ALA A 455 18.37 5.71 -25.41
CA ALA A 455 17.07 6.26 -25.08
C ALA A 455 16.10 6.30 -26.27
N ALA A 456 16.59 6.30 -27.51
CA ALA A 456 15.77 6.31 -28.72
C ALA A 456 15.04 4.97 -28.94
N GLY A 457 15.54 3.87 -28.34
CA GLY A 457 14.96 2.53 -28.45
C GLY A 457 15.46 1.71 -29.64
N VAL A 458 15.12 0.44 -29.63
CA VAL A 458 15.62 -0.56 -30.62
C VAL A 458 15.13 -0.24 -32.03
N GLU A 459 13.87 0.14 -32.19
CA GLU A 459 13.28 0.48 -33.50
C GLU A 459 13.94 1.68 -34.17
N ALA A 460 14.40 2.66 -33.39
CA ALA A 460 15.14 3.81 -33.89
C ALA A 460 16.65 3.51 -34.05
N GLY A 461 17.10 2.28 -33.79
CA GLY A 461 18.50 1.87 -33.90
C GLY A 461 19.34 2.13 -32.64
N GLY A 462 18.73 2.52 -31.52
CA GLY A 462 19.42 2.71 -30.23
C GLY A 462 19.83 1.39 -29.56
N THR A 463 20.51 0.52 -30.32
CA THR A 463 20.94 -0.81 -29.90
C THR A 463 22.37 -0.79 -29.38
N THR A 464 22.72 -1.77 -28.52
CA THR A 464 24.08 -1.93 -27.99
C THR A 464 24.86 -2.93 -28.86
N THR A 465 24.91 -2.64 -30.16
CA THR A 465 25.67 -3.40 -31.17
C THR A 465 26.91 -2.65 -31.58
N PHE A 466 27.85 -3.36 -32.20
CA PHE A 466 29.11 -2.76 -32.69
C PHE A 466 28.87 -1.64 -33.74
N GLU A 467 27.82 -1.79 -34.55
CA GLU A 467 27.43 -0.83 -35.59
C GLU A 467 27.00 0.50 -34.99
N ASN A 468 26.34 0.47 -33.84
CA ASN A 468 25.86 1.65 -33.10
C ASN A 468 26.84 2.12 -32.01
N ALA A 469 28.06 1.57 -31.99
CA ALA A 469 29.11 1.94 -31.04
C ALA A 469 30.11 2.92 -31.62
N GLN A 470 30.56 3.86 -30.82
CA GLN A 470 31.65 4.80 -31.13
C GLN A 470 32.54 5.00 -29.90
N LEU A 471 33.87 5.22 -30.14
CA LEU A 471 34.80 5.55 -29.06
C LEU A 471 34.97 7.08 -29.00
N VAL A 472 34.67 7.66 -27.81
CA VAL A 472 34.62 9.12 -27.62
C VAL A 472 35.37 9.57 -26.38
N CYS A 473 35.75 10.84 -26.31
CA CYS A 473 36.28 11.45 -25.09
C CYS A 473 35.23 11.47 -23.99
N TYR A 474 35.62 11.17 -22.77
CA TYR A 474 34.72 11.08 -21.61
C TYR A 474 33.97 12.38 -21.32
N ASP A 475 34.69 13.52 -21.40
CA ASP A 475 34.11 14.85 -21.13
C ASP A 475 33.09 15.25 -22.19
N GLU A 476 33.36 14.95 -23.46
CA GLU A 476 32.43 15.23 -24.56
C GLU A 476 31.19 14.36 -24.51
N ASN A 477 31.32 13.10 -24.03
CA ASN A 477 30.19 12.25 -23.84
C ASN A 477 29.20 12.76 -22.77
N LYS A 478 29.70 13.46 -21.76
CA LYS A 478 28.84 14.10 -20.74
C LYS A 478 28.05 15.29 -21.29
N ASN A 479 28.58 15.97 -22.30
CA ASN A 479 27.93 17.13 -22.89
C ASN A 479 26.99 16.77 -24.04
N LYS A 480 27.01 15.51 -24.48
CA LYS A 480 26.11 14.99 -25.51
C LYS A 480 24.69 14.92 -25.00
N SER A 481 23.75 15.56 -25.70
CA SER A 481 22.32 15.42 -25.41
C SER A 481 21.81 14.06 -25.90
N ASP A 482 20.67 13.62 -25.35
CA ASP A 482 19.96 12.42 -25.81
C ASP A 482 19.20 12.64 -27.14
N ASP A 483 19.46 13.75 -27.84
CA ASP A 483 18.83 14.07 -29.11
C ASP A 483 19.33 13.12 -30.21
N ILE A 484 18.41 12.64 -31.03
CA ILE A 484 18.72 11.77 -32.17
C ILE A 484 19.44 12.64 -33.19
N PRO A 485 20.67 12.29 -33.60
CA PRO A 485 21.34 13.02 -34.70
C PRO A 485 20.46 12.97 -35.95
N ASN A 486 20.28 14.10 -36.64
CA ASN A 486 19.68 14.10 -37.97
C ASN A 486 20.59 13.31 -38.92
N VAL A 487 20.37 12.02 -39.03
CA VAL A 487 21.02 11.18 -40.03
C VAL A 487 20.35 11.49 -41.35
N THR A 488 20.98 12.38 -42.13
CA THR A 488 20.68 12.49 -43.57
C THR A 488 21.09 11.15 -44.20
N LEU A 489 20.10 10.36 -44.62
CA LEU A 489 20.28 9.15 -45.41
C LEU A 489 20.89 9.47 -46.79
#